data_dd443a354459af2ae638135ae4527b8d
#
_entry.id   dd443a354459af2ae638135ae4527b8d
#
_cell.length_a   1.000
_cell.length_b   1.000
_cell.length_c   1.000
_cell.angle_alpha   90.00
_cell.angle_beta   90.00
_cell.angle_gamma   90.00
#
_symmetry.space_group_name_H-M   'P 1'
#
loop_
_entity.id
_entity.type
_entity.pdbx_description
1 polymer ?
#
loop_
_entity_poly.entity_id
_entity_poly.type
_entity_poly.pdbx_seq_one_letter_code
_entity_poly.pdbx_strand_id
1 'polypeptide(L)'
;SSDLNMTMHNSDVIFAVGVRFDDRTTNNLARYCPNATVLHIDIDPTSISKTVPADVPIVGDARLVLEQMLELLEHEETQQPLDEIRDWWQQIEQWRARHCLQYDTQSGKIKPQAVIETIWRLTHGDAYVTSDVGQHQMFAALYYPFDKPRRWINSGGLGTMGFGLPAALGVKMALPEETVICVTGDGSIQMNIQELSTALQYELPVLVLNLNNRYLGMVKQWQDMLYS
;
A
#
# COMPACT_ATOMS: atom_id res chain seq x y z
N SER A 1 1.99 -15.48 7.31
CA SER A 1 1.05 -14.54 6.67
C SER A 1 0.83 -13.34 7.56
N SER A 2 0.55 -12.19 6.96
CA SER A 2 0.26 -10.98 7.73
C SER A 2 -1.11 -11.09 8.43
N ASP A 3 -1.31 -10.30 9.49
CA ASP A 3 -2.61 -10.12 10.14
C ASP A 3 -3.70 -9.71 9.13
N LEU A 4 -3.35 -8.85 8.15
CA LEU A 4 -4.25 -8.45 7.07
C LEU A 4 -4.74 -9.64 6.23
N ASN A 5 -3.86 -10.55 5.83
CA ASN A 5 -4.25 -11.74 5.07
C ASN A 5 -5.18 -12.65 5.89
N MET A 6 -4.90 -12.78 7.20
CA MET A 6 -5.75 -13.56 8.10
C MET A 6 -7.11 -12.90 8.30
N THR A 7 -7.14 -11.58 8.45
CA THR A 7 -8.37 -10.81 8.56
C THR A 7 -9.22 -10.95 7.31
N MET A 8 -8.69 -10.71 6.12
CA MET A 8 -9.43 -10.89 4.87
C MET A 8 -9.95 -12.33 4.68
N HIS A 9 -9.09 -13.33 4.93
CA HIS A 9 -9.46 -14.73 4.73
C HIS A 9 -10.61 -15.20 5.62
N ASN A 10 -10.72 -14.65 6.83
CA ASN A 10 -11.73 -15.04 7.82
C ASN A 10 -12.91 -14.06 7.91
N SER A 11 -12.96 -13.05 7.04
CA SER A 11 -14.07 -12.13 6.99
C SER A 11 -15.32 -12.80 6.42
N ASP A 12 -16.48 -12.42 6.91
CA ASP A 12 -17.80 -12.76 6.38
C ASP A 12 -18.27 -11.78 5.29
N VAL A 13 -17.72 -10.57 5.28
CA VAL A 13 -17.99 -9.54 4.27
C VAL A 13 -16.69 -8.91 3.78
N ILE A 14 -16.55 -8.76 2.48
CA ILE A 14 -15.52 -7.97 1.81
C ILE A 14 -16.19 -6.78 1.14
N PHE A 15 -15.91 -5.59 1.63
CA PHE A 15 -16.35 -4.34 1.02
C PHE A 15 -15.21 -3.76 0.16
N ALA A 16 -15.28 -4.00 -1.14
CA ALA A 16 -14.26 -3.65 -2.10
C ALA A 16 -14.63 -2.35 -2.84
N VAL A 17 -13.82 -1.31 -2.70
CA VAL A 17 -14.03 -0.01 -3.35
C VAL A 17 -12.85 0.30 -4.27
N GLY A 18 -13.07 0.32 -5.58
CA GLY A 18 -12.05 0.56 -6.59
C GLY A 18 -10.95 -0.50 -6.61
N VAL A 19 -11.27 -1.75 -6.30
CA VAL A 19 -10.34 -2.87 -6.21
C VAL A 19 -10.42 -3.73 -7.45
N ARG A 20 -9.32 -3.92 -8.15
CA ARG A 20 -9.31 -4.75 -9.38
C ARG A 20 -9.14 -6.25 -9.14
N PHE A 21 -8.93 -6.72 -7.90
CA PHE A 21 -8.74 -8.14 -7.55
C PHE A 21 -7.73 -8.86 -8.45
N ASP A 22 -6.54 -8.28 -8.61
CA ASP A 22 -5.50 -8.89 -9.41
C ASP A 22 -4.88 -10.13 -8.73
N ASP A 23 -4.06 -10.86 -9.48
CA ASP A 23 -3.42 -12.10 -9.02
C ASP A 23 -2.53 -11.92 -7.78
N ARG A 24 -1.98 -10.71 -7.58
CA ARG A 24 -1.15 -10.37 -6.41
C ARG A 24 -1.99 -10.24 -5.13
N THR A 25 -3.24 -9.81 -5.29
CA THR A 25 -4.19 -9.69 -4.18
C THR A 25 -4.84 -11.03 -3.88
N THR A 26 -5.31 -11.73 -4.92
CA THR A 26 -6.18 -12.92 -4.75
C THR A 26 -5.40 -14.21 -4.61
N ASN A 27 -4.22 -14.31 -5.25
CA ASN A 27 -3.42 -15.51 -5.28
C ASN A 27 -4.24 -16.71 -5.84
N ASN A 28 -4.52 -17.72 -5.02
CA ASN A 28 -5.38 -18.84 -5.40
C ASN A 28 -6.86 -18.47 -5.21
N LEU A 29 -7.57 -18.21 -6.30
CA LEU A 29 -8.96 -17.77 -6.30
C LEU A 29 -9.90 -18.71 -5.54
N ALA A 30 -9.70 -20.02 -5.65
CA ALA A 30 -10.55 -21.00 -4.96
C ALA A 30 -10.42 -20.95 -3.42
N ARG A 31 -9.39 -20.29 -2.92
CA ARG A 31 -9.11 -20.13 -1.49
C ARG A 31 -9.17 -18.68 -1.02
N TYR A 32 -9.48 -17.75 -1.92
CA TYR A 32 -9.57 -16.34 -1.58
C TYR A 32 -10.90 -16.06 -0.89
N CYS A 33 -10.83 -15.71 0.41
CA CYS A 33 -12.00 -15.33 1.23
C CYS A 33 -13.26 -16.18 0.97
N PRO A 34 -13.17 -17.51 1.14
CA PRO A 34 -14.18 -18.45 0.61
C PRO A 34 -15.56 -18.33 1.25
N ASN A 35 -15.66 -17.67 2.40
CA ASN A 35 -16.91 -17.50 3.16
C ASN A 35 -17.44 -16.07 3.12
N ALA A 36 -16.76 -15.16 2.40
CA ALA A 36 -17.12 -13.76 2.40
C ALA A 36 -18.18 -13.44 1.33
N THR A 37 -19.17 -12.64 1.71
CA THR A 37 -20.03 -11.91 0.78
C THR A 37 -19.27 -10.72 0.22
N VAL A 38 -19.17 -10.59 -1.09
CA VAL A 38 -18.36 -9.54 -1.75
C VAL A 38 -19.27 -8.43 -2.26
N LEU A 39 -19.16 -7.25 -1.65
CA LEU A 39 -19.72 -6.01 -2.17
C LEU A 39 -18.62 -5.30 -2.97
N HIS A 40 -18.87 -5.01 -4.24
CA HIS A 40 -17.85 -4.41 -5.11
C HIS A 40 -18.36 -3.14 -5.78
N ILE A 41 -17.74 -2.02 -5.42
CA ILE A 41 -17.96 -0.71 -6.04
C ILE A 41 -16.81 -0.42 -6.99
N ASP A 42 -17.11 -0.20 -8.27
CA ASP A 42 -16.12 0.26 -9.25
C ASP A 42 -16.80 1.16 -10.29
N ILE A 43 -16.06 2.15 -10.78
CA ILE A 43 -16.53 3.03 -11.85
C ILE A 43 -16.55 2.32 -13.21
N ASP A 44 -15.65 1.33 -13.37
CA ASP A 44 -15.55 0.53 -14.59
C ASP A 44 -16.38 -0.74 -14.46
N PRO A 45 -17.50 -0.88 -15.21
CA PRO A 45 -18.34 -2.07 -15.17
C PRO A 45 -17.59 -3.34 -15.58
N THR A 46 -16.50 -3.23 -16.34
CA THR A 46 -15.70 -4.39 -16.78
C THR A 46 -14.78 -4.93 -15.67
N SER A 47 -14.58 -4.20 -14.61
CA SER A 47 -13.84 -4.63 -13.42
C SER A 47 -14.68 -5.48 -12.49
N ILE A 48 -16.01 -5.25 -12.47
CA ILE A 48 -16.95 -5.96 -11.61
C ILE A 48 -17.03 -7.44 -12.01
N SER A 49 -16.86 -8.31 -11.02
CA SER A 49 -16.89 -9.78 -11.21
C SER A 49 -15.87 -10.34 -12.22
N LYS A 50 -14.87 -9.56 -12.59
CA LYS A 50 -13.86 -10.00 -13.57
C LYS A 50 -13.00 -11.15 -13.05
N THR A 51 -12.61 -11.10 -11.80
CA THR A 51 -11.69 -12.07 -11.17
C THR A 51 -12.38 -12.76 -9.99
N VAL A 52 -12.94 -11.96 -9.09
CA VAL A 52 -13.71 -12.42 -7.94
C VAL A 52 -15.18 -12.09 -8.21
N PRO A 53 -16.11 -13.07 -8.17
CA PRO A 53 -17.54 -12.79 -8.29
C PRO A 53 -17.98 -11.80 -7.21
N ALA A 54 -18.75 -10.79 -7.59
CA ALA A 54 -19.37 -9.86 -6.67
C ALA A 54 -20.79 -10.30 -6.38
N ASP A 55 -21.13 -10.50 -5.12
CA ASP A 55 -22.51 -10.81 -4.70
C ASP A 55 -23.39 -9.57 -4.79
N VAL A 56 -22.82 -8.40 -4.45
CA VAL A 56 -23.48 -7.10 -4.59
C VAL A 56 -22.62 -6.19 -5.49
N PRO A 57 -22.85 -6.21 -6.81
CA PRO A 57 -22.14 -5.33 -7.75
C PRO A 57 -22.74 -3.92 -7.76
N ILE A 58 -21.90 -2.90 -7.64
CA ILE A 58 -22.31 -1.50 -7.71
C ILE A 58 -21.38 -0.76 -8.69
N VAL A 59 -21.93 -0.35 -9.84
CA VAL A 59 -21.20 0.44 -10.84
C VAL A 59 -21.44 1.92 -10.56
N GLY A 60 -20.37 2.66 -10.24
CA GLY A 60 -20.48 4.09 -9.95
C GLY A 60 -19.19 4.70 -9.42
N ASP A 61 -19.19 6.04 -9.38
CA ASP A 61 -18.13 6.77 -8.72
C ASP A 61 -18.15 6.49 -7.22
N ALA A 62 -16.98 6.11 -6.68
CA ALA A 62 -16.87 5.68 -5.28
C ALA A 62 -17.37 6.73 -4.29
N ARG A 63 -17.08 8.02 -4.53
CA ARG A 63 -17.53 9.11 -3.64
C ARG A 63 -19.04 9.22 -3.63
N LEU A 64 -19.66 9.24 -4.81
CA LEU A 64 -21.13 9.39 -4.93
C LEU A 64 -21.87 8.20 -4.33
N VAL A 65 -21.37 6.97 -4.55
CA VAL A 65 -21.95 5.76 -3.97
C VAL A 65 -21.83 5.76 -2.45
N LEU A 66 -20.66 6.11 -1.92
CA LEU A 66 -20.43 6.15 -0.48
C LEU A 66 -21.24 7.26 0.21
N GLU A 67 -21.41 8.43 -0.43
CA GLU A 67 -22.29 9.50 0.07
C GLU A 67 -23.75 9.00 0.19
N GLN A 68 -24.26 8.34 -0.84
CA GLN A 68 -25.62 7.75 -0.80
C GLN A 68 -25.75 6.65 0.27
N MET A 69 -24.75 5.80 0.42
CA MET A 69 -24.75 4.79 1.48
C MET A 69 -24.78 5.40 2.87
N LEU A 70 -24.02 6.46 3.10
CA LEU A 70 -24.02 7.18 4.38
C LEU A 70 -25.41 7.78 4.69
N GLU A 71 -26.04 8.44 3.70
CA GLU A 71 -27.41 8.97 3.85
C GLU A 71 -28.41 7.88 4.24
N LEU A 72 -28.31 6.70 3.62
CA LEU A 72 -29.20 5.57 3.97
C LEU A 72 -28.94 5.06 5.40
N LEU A 73 -27.67 4.97 5.80
CA LEU A 73 -27.30 4.51 7.16
C LEU A 73 -27.69 5.48 8.27
N GLU A 74 -27.72 6.79 7.99
CA GLU A 74 -28.16 7.80 8.96
C GLU A 74 -29.66 7.69 9.29
N HIS A 75 -30.44 7.11 8.40
CA HIS A 75 -31.88 6.90 8.55
C HIS A 75 -32.26 5.54 9.16
N GLU A 76 -31.31 4.65 9.32
CA GLU A 76 -31.53 3.34 9.93
C GLU A 76 -31.07 3.34 11.41
N GLU A 77 -31.95 2.95 12.33
CA GLU A 77 -31.59 2.62 13.72
C GLU A 77 -30.79 1.30 13.72
N THR A 78 -29.53 1.35 13.31
CA THR A 78 -28.65 0.18 13.35
C THR A 78 -28.19 -0.06 14.78
N GLN A 79 -28.72 -1.07 15.45
CA GLN A 79 -28.13 -1.63 16.66
C GLN A 79 -26.81 -2.30 16.23
N GLN A 80 -25.68 -1.64 16.49
CA GLN A 80 -24.39 -2.27 16.23
C GLN A 80 -24.22 -3.45 17.19
N PRO A 81 -23.85 -4.64 16.70
CA PRO A 81 -23.50 -5.79 17.55
C PRO A 81 -22.12 -5.56 18.16
N LEU A 82 -22.05 -4.68 19.18
CA LEU A 82 -20.80 -4.21 19.80
C LEU A 82 -19.91 -5.35 20.33
N ASP A 83 -20.53 -6.45 20.78
CA ASP A 83 -19.80 -7.59 21.34
C ASP A 83 -19.15 -8.41 20.23
N GLU A 84 -19.83 -8.68 19.12
CA GLU A 84 -19.28 -9.40 17.95
C GLU A 84 -18.12 -8.62 17.32
N ILE A 85 -18.26 -7.29 17.19
CA ILE A 85 -17.19 -6.42 16.70
C ILE A 85 -16.00 -6.44 17.65
N ARG A 86 -16.21 -6.46 18.95
CA ARG A 86 -15.15 -6.55 19.95
C ARG A 86 -14.37 -7.86 19.85
N ASP A 87 -15.06 -8.98 19.72
CA ASP A 87 -14.45 -10.30 19.58
C ASP A 87 -13.63 -10.39 18.29
N TRP A 88 -14.14 -9.82 17.19
CA TRP A 88 -13.43 -9.72 15.93
C TRP A 88 -12.12 -8.90 16.07
N TRP A 89 -12.16 -7.73 16.71
CA TRP A 89 -10.97 -6.94 16.98
C TRP A 89 -9.98 -7.68 17.87
N GLN A 90 -10.42 -8.39 18.89
CA GLN A 90 -9.53 -9.21 19.73
C GLN A 90 -8.83 -10.29 18.89
N GLN A 91 -9.53 -10.91 17.97
CA GLN A 91 -8.94 -11.90 17.08
C GLN A 91 -7.89 -11.27 16.14
N ILE A 92 -8.15 -10.10 15.58
CA ILE A 92 -7.19 -9.37 14.76
C ILE A 92 -5.93 -9.02 15.57
N GLU A 93 -6.09 -8.54 16.79
CA GLU A 93 -4.96 -8.22 17.68
C GLU A 93 -4.14 -9.46 18.02
N GLN A 94 -4.76 -10.63 18.22
CA GLN A 94 -4.05 -11.89 18.41
C GLN A 94 -3.21 -12.26 17.18
N TRP A 95 -3.71 -12.06 15.97
CA TRP A 95 -2.93 -12.28 14.75
C TRP A 95 -1.79 -11.28 14.61
N ARG A 96 -2.04 -10.00 14.90
CA ARG A 96 -1.04 -8.93 14.89
C ARG A 96 0.09 -9.20 15.89
N ALA A 97 -0.24 -9.70 17.08
CA ALA A 97 0.72 -10.05 18.12
C ALA A 97 1.65 -11.23 17.76
N ARG A 98 1.35 -11.98 16.68
CA ARG A 98 2.23 -13.07 16.17
C ARG A 98 3.46 -12.54 15.41
N HIS A 99 3.75 -11.27 15.51
CA HIS A 99 4.97 -10.66 14.99
C HIS A 99 5.15 -10.78 13.47
N CYS A 100 4.08 -10.63 12.72
CA CYS A 100 4.06 -10.81 11.27
C CYS A 100 5.00 -9.85 10.49
N LEU A 101 5.39 -8.71 11.08
CA LEU A 101 6.34 -7.74 10.50
C LEU A 101 7.70 -7.75 11.20
N GLN A 102 8.02 -8.79 11.99
CA GLN A 102 9.34 -8.90 12.62
C GLN A 102 10.45 -9.11 11.60
N TYR A 103 11.58 -8.51 11.88
CA TYR A 103 12.82 -8.72 11.14
C TYR A 103 14.01 -8.82 12.09
N ASP A 104 15.08 -9.48 11.66
CA ASP A 104 16.29 -9.67 12.45
C ASP A 104 17.04 -8.34 12.65
N THR A 105 17.06 -7.86 13.89
CA THR A 105 17.77 -6.62 14.28
C THR A 105 19.21 -6.90 14.73
N GLN A 106 19.61 -8.17 14.89
CA GLN A 106 20.91 -8.55 15.44
C GLN A 106 21.95 -8.88 14.38
N SER A 107 21.58 -8.82 13.09
CA SER A 107 22.46 -9.26 11.99
C SER A 107 23.71 -8.37 11.73
N GLY A 108 23.85 -7.24 12.43
CA GLY A 108 24.89 -6.26 12.17
C GLY A 108 24.77 -5.53 10.81
N LYS A 109 23.72 -5.81 10.05
CA LYS A 109 23.42 -5.17 8.75
C LYS A 109 22.26 -4.21 8.90
N ILE A 110 22.33 -3.09 8.21
CA ILE A 110 21.22 -2.14 8.11
C ILE A 110 20.07 -2.84 7.37
N LYS A 111 18.93 -2.96 8.03
CA LYS A 111 17.71 -3.54 7.45
C LYS A 111 16.85 -2.46 6.82
N PRO A 112 16.29 -2.69 5.62
CA PRO A 112 15.38 -1.73 4.99
C PRO A 112 14.21 -1.33 5.89
N GLN A 113 13.66 -2.29 6.61
CA GLN A 113 12.58 -2.07 7.57
C GLN A 113 12.96 -1.02 8.63
N ALA A 114 14.13 -1.21 9.28
CA ALA A 114 14.62 -0.29 10.30
C ALA A 114 14.87 1.12 9.75
N VAL A 115 15.28 1.23 8.49
CA VAL A 115 15.46 2.53 7.82
C VAL A 115 14.12 3.24 7.67
N ILE A 116 13.10 2.55 7.17
CA ILE A 116 11.76 3.11 6.97
C ILE A 116 11.12 3.53 8.30
N GLU A 117 11.17 2.67 9.32
CA GLU A 117 10.68 2.99 10.66
C GLU A 117 11.41 4.19 11.28
N THR A 118 12.71 4.30 11.04
CA THR A 118 13.51 5.44 11.53
C THR A 118 13.08 6.73 10.86
N ILE A 119 12.84 6.72 9.56
CA ILE A 119 12.35 7.90 8.83
C ILE A 119 10.97 8.31 9.33
N TRP A 120 10.05 7.36 9.49
CA TRP A 120 8.73 7.64 10.05
C TRP A 120 8.84 8.31 11.43
N ARG A 121 9.69 7.77 12.31
CA ARG A 121 9.92 8.35 13.65
C ARG A 121 10.49 9.76 13.59
N LEU A 122 11.47 10.02 12.70
CA LEU A 122 12.10 11.33 12.56
C LEU A 122 11.18 12.38 11.94
N THR A 123 10.27 11.97 11.09
CA THR A 123 9.28 12.86 10.45
C THR A 123 7.96 12.90 11.22
N HIS A 124 7.82 12.11 12.29
CA HIS A 124 6.54 11.91 13.00
C HIS A 124 5.40 11.50 12.05
N GLY A 125 5.73 10.77 10.97
CA GLY A 125 4.78 10.40 9.92
C GLY A 125 4.33 11.54 9.01
N ASP A 126 4.85 12.75 9.20
CA ASP A 126 4.42 13.95 8.47
C ASP A 126 5.37 14.29 7.31
N ALA A 127 5.50 13.36 6.37
CA ALA A 127 6.22 13.58 5.13
C ALA A 127 5.42 13.11 3.93
N TYR A 128 5.67 13.71 2.78
CA TYR A 128 5.26 13.13 1.50
C TYR A 128 6.28 12.09 1.08
N VAL A 129 5.86 10.85 0.97
CA VAL A 129 6.73 9.75 0.57
C VAL A 129 6.38 9.32 -0.84
N THR A 130 7.29 9.55 -1.77
CA THR A 130 7.22 8.95 -3.09
C THR A 130 8.03 7.67 -3.13
N SER A 131 7.62 6.70 -3.90
CA SER A 131 8.37 5.47 -4.04
C SER A 131 8.53 5.06 -5.49
N ASP A 132 9.74 4.61 -5.76
CA ASP A 132 10.03 3.82 -6.93
C ASP A 132 9.49 2.38 -6.80
N VAL A 133 9.61 1.58 -7.85
CA VAL A 133 9.07 0.23 -7.89
C VAL A 133 10.15 -0.82 -7.63
N GLY A 134 9.89 -1.66 -6.63
CA GLY A 134 10.80 -2.73 -6.20
C GLY A 134 10.55 -3.15 -4.75
N GLN A 135 11.47 -3.91 -4.15
CA GLN A 135 11.37 -4.29 -2.73
C GLN A 135 11.32 -3.08 -1.79
N HIS A 136 12.02 -1.98 -2.13
CA HIS A 136 11.98 -0.72 -1.38
C HIS A 136 10.56 -0.15 -1.28
N GLN A 137 9.74 -0.28 -2.34
CA GLN A 137 8.33 0.07 -2.32
C GLN A 137 7.55 -0.77 -1.32
N MET A 138 7.79 -2.09 -1.33
CA MET A 138 7.13 -3.02 -0.39
C MET A 138 7.49 -2.66 1.07
N PHE A 139 8.76 -2.37 1.35
CA PHE A 139 9.18 -1.96 2.69
C PHE A 139 8.57 -0.63 3.09
N ALA A 140 8.53 0.38 2.21
CA ALA A 140 7.90 1.65 2.51
C ALA A 140 6.40 1.50 2.80
N ALA A 141 5.67 0.71 1.99
CA ALA A 141 4.25 0.45 2.19
C ALA A 141 3.94 -0.30 3.50
N LEU A 142 4.83 -1.21 3.95
CA LEU A 142 4.59 -2.04 5.13
C LEU A 142 5.05 -1.39 6.44
N TYR A 143 6.12 -0.60 6.41
CA TYR A 143 6.80 -0.11 7.62
C TYR A 143 6.73 1.40 7.82
N TYR A 144 6.08 2.15 6.92
CA TYR A 144 5.76 3.56 7.11
C TYR A 144 4.24 3.71 7.32
N PRO A 145 3.76 3.86 8.55
CA PRO A 145 2.34 4.11 8.82
C PRO A 145 1.90 5.47 8.26
N PHE A 146 0.93 5.46 7.34
CA PHE A 146 0.38 6.67 6.74
C PHE A 146 -0.95 7.04 7.39
N ASP A 147 -0.98 8.14 8.13
CA ASP A 147 -2.17 8.63 8.83
C ASP A 147 -2.94 9.69 8.05
N LYS A 148 -2.33 10.26 7.00
CA LYS A 148 -2.91 11.32 6.19
C LYS A 148 -3.09 10.87 4.74
N PRO A 149 -4.21 11.22 4.09
CA PRO A 149 -4.40 10.92 2.68
C PRO A 149 -3.37 11.64 1.80
N ARG A 150 -3.08 11.07 0.62
CA ARG A 150 -2.16 11.62 -0.39
C ARG A 150 -0.71 11.77 0.08
N ARG A 151 -0.31 11.13 1.19
CA ARG A 151 1.08 11.12 1.66
C ARG A 151 1.91 9.99 1.06
N TRP A 152 1.27 8.96 0.51
CA TRP A 152 1.91 7.84 -0.19
C TRP A 152 1.69 7.95 -1.70
N ILE A 153 2.78 8.16 -2.46
CA ILE A 153 2.74 8.43 -3.89
C ILE A 153 3.62 7.41 -4.61
N ASN A 154 3.00 6.51 -5.34
CA ASN A 154 3.70 5.44 -6.03
C ASN A 154 3.01 5.06 -7.35
N SER A 155 3.74 4.36 -8.23
CA SER A 155 3.19 3.79 -9.46
C SER A 155 2.51 2.46 -9.16
N GLY A 156 1.42 2.46 -8.38
CA GLY A 156 0.72 1.24 -7.94
C GLY A 156 -0.03 0.51 -9.05
N GLY A 157 -0.45 1.20 -10.10
CA GLY A 157 -1.16 0.62 -11.23
C GLY A 157 -0.24 -0.05 -12.25
N LEU A 158 0.69 0.72 -12.82
CA LEU A 158 1.58 0.25 -13.89
C LEU A 158 2.90 -0.32 -13.36
N GLY A 159 3.32 0.01 -12.16
CA GLY A 159 4.57 -0.46 -11.57
C GLY A 159 5.80 0.08 -12.31
N THR A 160 5.82 1.38 -12.61
CA THR A 160 6.85 2.02 -13.42
C THR A 160 8.11 2.28 -12.59
N MET A 161 9.21 1.61 -12.90
CA MET A 161 10.53 1.95 -12.35
C MET A 161 10.98 3.32 -12.89
N GLY A 162 11.61 4.13 -12.03
CA GLY A 162 11.99 5.51 -12.35
C GLY A 162 10.94 6.57 -11.99
N PHE A 163 9.78 6.16 -11.47
CA PHE A 163 8.70 7.07 -11.08
C PHE A 163 9.05 7.93 -9.84
N GLY A 164 9.78 7.35 -8.88
CA GLY A 164 9.92 7.91 -7.53
C GLY A 164 10.56 9.29 -7.48
N LEU A 165 11.70 9.49 -8.17
CA LEU A 165 12.43 10.75 -8.16
C LEU A 165 11.67 11.88 -8.87
N PRO A 166 11.19 11.72 -10.12
CA PRO A 166 10.38 12.75 -10.78
C PRO A 166 9.12 13.13 -9.99
N ALA A 167 8.45 12.15 -9.41
CA ALA A 167 7.27 12.39 -8.57
C ALA A 167 7.62 13.21 -7.32
N ALA A 168 8.77 12.93 -6.67
CA ALA A 168 9.23 13.71 -5.53
C ALA A 168 9.49 15.18 -5.89
N LEU A 169 10.10 15.43 -7.05
CA LEU A 169 10.33 16.80 -7.54
C LEU A 169 9.00 17.50 -7.81
N GLY A 170 8.04 16.81 -8.43
CA GLY A 170 6.70 17.35 -8.66
C GLY A 170 5.97 17.72 -7.36
N VAL A 171 6.05 16.87 -6.35
CA VAL A 171 5.49 17.15 -5.01
C VAL A 171 6.18 18.36 -4.38
N LYS A 172 7.52 18.42 -4.43
CA LYS A 172 8.28 19.51 -3.85
C LYS A 172 8.03 20.86 -4.55
N MET A 173 7.83 20.83 -5.86
CA MET A 173 7.45 22.01 -6.62
C MET A 173 6.06 22.53 -6.23
N ALA A 174 5.11 21.62 -6.03
CA ALA A 174 3.75 21.96 -5.62
C ALA A 174 3.63 22.39 -4.16
N LEU A 175 4.51 21.83 -3.28
CA LEU A 175 4.48 21.99 -1.84
C LEU A 175 5.90 22.29 -1.33
N PRO A 176 6.42 23.50 -1.56
CA PRO A 176 7.82 23.82 -1.33
C PRO A 176 8.25 23.75 0.14
N GLU A 177 7.33 23.96 1.09
CA GLU A 177 7.64 23.92 2.53
C GLU A 177 7.58 22.51 3.13
N GLU A 178 7.00 21.55 2.42
CA GLU A 178 6.77 20.21 2.94
C GLU A 178 8.05 19.34 2.86
N THR A 179 8.15 18.40 3.79
CA THR A 179 9.19 17.36 3.73
C THR A 179 8.81 16.33 2.68
N VAL A 180 9.67 16.13 1.68
CA VAL A 180 9.47 15.16 0.60
C VAL A 180 10.61 14.15 0.59
N ILE A 181 10.25 12.87 0.61
CA ILE A 181 11.18 11.74 0.66
C ILE A 181 10.92 10.82 -0.53
N CYS A 182 11.92 10.59 -1.34
CA CYS A 182 11.91 9.60 -2.41
C CYS A 182 12.55 8.30 -1.90
N VAL A 183 11.77 7.24 -1.75
CA VAL A 183 12.26 5.89 -1.44
C VAL A 183 12.52 5.15 -2.75
N THR A 184 13.77 4.80 -3.01
CA THR A 184 14.17 4.17 -4.27
C THR A 184 15.16 3.03 -4.04
N GLY A 185 15.48 2.28 -5.08
CA GLY A 185 16.52 1.27 -5.10
C GLY A 185 17.57 1.57 -6.17
N ASP A 186 18.71 0.91 -6.06
CA ASP A 186 19.87 1.11 -6.93
C ASP A 186 19.58 0.89 -8.43
N GLY A 187 18.67 -0.03 -8.76
CA GLY A 187 18.23 -0.23 -10.14
C GLY A 187 17.21 0.80 -10.63
N SER A 188 16.25 1.16 -9.77
CA SER A 188 15.18 2.08 -10.17
C SER A 188 15.64 3.52 -10.34
N ILE A 189 16.51 4.02 -9.45
CA ILE A 189 17.00 5.40 -9.51
C ILE A 189 17.74 5.68 -10.81
N GLN A 190 18.41 4.68 -11.38
CA GLN A 190 19.17 4.84 -12.62
C GLN A 190 18.27 5.16 -13.83
N MET A 191 16.99 4.83 -13.78
CA MET A 191 16.05 5.06 -14.87
C MET A 191 15.83 6.55 -15.15
N ASN A 192 15.88 7.39 -14.12
CA ASN A 192 15.64 8.83 -14.20
C ASN A 192 16.62 9.64 -13.33
N ILE A 193 17.86 9.15 -13.14
CA ILE A 193 18.86 9.82 -12.31
C ILE A 193 19.22 11.22 -12.82
N GLN A 194 19.06 11.47 -14.12
CA GLN A 194 19.28 12.78 -14.74
C GLN A 194 18.37 13.87 -14.17
N GLU A 195 17.25 13.52 -13.56
CA GLU A 195 16.34 14.48 -12.90
C GLU A 195 16.95 15.13 -11.66
N LEU A 196 18.10 14.65 -11.18
CA LEU A 196 18.89 15.40 -10.18
C LEU A 196 19.36 16.75 -10.70
N SER A 197 19.57 16.90 -12.02
CA SER A 197 19.87 18.20 -12.64
C SER A 197 18.67 19.13 -12.59
N THR A 198 17.46 18.62 -12.78
CA THR A 198 16.20 19.36 -12.61
C THR A 198 16.04 19.82 -11.16
N ALA A 199 16.32 18.93 -10.20
CA ALA A 199 16.28 19.26 -8.77
C ALA A 199 17.21 20.43 -8.44
N LEU A 200 18.44 20.39 -8.97
CA LEU A 200 19.43 21.45 -8.76
C LEU A 200 19.01 22.77 -9.44
N GLN A 201 18.57 22.70 -10.69
CA GLN A 201 18.21 23.86 -11.48
C GLN A 201 17.03 24.67 -10.87
N TYR A 202 16.06 23.97 -10.28
CA TYR A 202 14.87 24.57 -9.68
C TYR A 202 14.90 24.64 -8.15
N GLU A 203 16.06 24.36 -7.55
CA GLU A 203 16.25 24.40 -6.09
C GLU A 203 15.18 23.59 -5.33
N LEU A 204 14.96 22.34 -5.77
CA LEU A 204 13.96 21.45 -5.19
C LEU A 204 14.63 20.48 -4.18
N PRO A 205 14.74 20.82 -2.90
CA PRO A 205 15.38 19.97 -1.90
C PRO A 205 14.48 18.79 -1.55
N VAL A 206 14.80 17.61 -2.08
CA VAL A 206 14.17 16.33 -1.74
C VAL A 206 15.17 15.39 -1.07
N LEU A 207 14.70 14.57 -0.14
CA LEU A 207 15.52 13.52 0.46
C LEU A 207 15.41 12.26 -0.40
N VAL A 208 16.53 11.83 -0.97
CA VAL A 208 16.57 10.58 -1.75
C VAL A 208 17.13 9.46 -0.88
N LEU A 209 16.28 8.52 -0.53
CA LEU A 209 16.62 7.32 0.23
C LEU A 209 16.82 6.14 -0.72
N ASN A 210 18.06 5.84 -1.06
CA ASN A 210 18.41 4.73 -1.92
C ASN A 210 18.71 3.46 -1.10
N LEU A 211 17.80 2.48 -1.13
CA LEU A 211 17.96 1.16 -0.50
C LEU A 211 18.74 0.23 -1.43
N ASN A 212 20.06 0.37 -1.43
CA ASN A 212 20.94 -0.37 -2.31
C ASN A 212 21.16 -1.81 -1.82
N ASN A 213 20.62 -2.79 -2.52
CA ASN A 213 20.83 -4.22 -2.29
C ASN A 213 21.64 -4.91 -3.41
N ARG A 214 22.05 -4.16 -4.45
CA ARG A 214 22.78 -4.61 -5.64
C ARG A 214 22.01 -5.62 -6.51
N TYR A 215 20.69 -5.63 -6.42
CA TYR A 215 19.81 -6.50 -7.18
C TYR A 215 18.55 -5.75 -7.59
N LEU A 216 17.92 -6.20 -8.67
CA LEU A 216 16.50 -5.97 -8.88
C LEU A 216 15.73 -6.89 -7.92
N GLY A 217 15.66 -6.47 -6.65
CA GLY A 217 15.34 -7.33 -5.52
C GLY A 217 13.99 -8.04 -5.63
N MET A 218 12.97 -7.39 -6.16
CA MET A 218 11.66 -8.01 -6.40
C MET A 218 11.74 -9.11 -7.46
N VAL A 219 12.48 -8.88 -8.55
CA VAL A 219 12.71 -9.87 -9.61
C VAL A 219 13.48 -11.07 -9.07
N LYS A 220 14.57 -10.78 -8.32
CA LYS A 220 15.35 -11.84 -7.67
C LYS A 220 14.50 -12.68 -6.72
N GLN A 221 13.66 -12.06 -5.92
CA GLN A 221 12.76 -12.77 -5.00
C GLN A 221 11.86 -13.76 -5.75
N TRP A 222 11.29 -13.35 -6.88
CA TRP A 222 10.48 -14.25 -7.71
C TRP A 222 11.31 -15.37 -8.33
N GLN A 223 12.51 -15.07 -8.82
CA GLN A 223 13.41 -16.09 -9.35
C GLN A 223 13.74 -17.14 -8.29
N ASP A 224 14.13 -16.71 -7.08
CA ASP A 224 14.47 -17.61 -5.99
C ASP A 224 13.28 -18.45 -5.51
N MET A 225 12.05 -17.90 -5.57
CA MET A 225 10.83 -18.60 -5.14
C MET A 225 10.30 -19.62 -6.15
N LEU A 226 10.45 -19.35 -7.44
CA LEU A 226 9.79 -20.14 -8.49
C LEU A 226 10.76 -20.98 -9.33
N TYR A 227 12.05 -20.64 -9.38
CA TYR A 227 13.02 -21.23 -10.29
C TYR A 227 14.30 -21.72 -9.62
N SER A 228 14.41 -21.70 -8.29
CA SER A 228 15.56 -22.22 -7.53
C SER A 228 15.43 -23.67 -7.18
#